data_ce9d6e30e08f52fab0669354302c4b2f
#
_entry.id   ce9d6e30e08f52fab0669354302c4b2f
#
_cell.length_a   1.000
_cell.length_b   1.000
_cell.length_c   1.000
_cell.angle_alpha   90.00
_cell.angle_beta   90.00
_cell.angle_gamma   90.00
#
_symmetry.space_group_name_H-M   'P 1'
#
loop_
_entity.id
_entity.type
_entity.pdbx_description
1 polymer ?
#
loop_
_entity_poly.entity_id
_entity_poly.type
_entity_poly.pdbx_seq_one_letter_code
_entity_poly.pdbx_strand_id
1 'polypeptide(L)'
;MTTLSALFRSVSIAAVSLTALLSTAQAKDLTLLNVSYDPTRELYQEIDGIFAKHWQEKTGDKLTIKQSHGGSGSQARSVDNGLDADVVTLALAIDINSIARKSKRINADWETKFPHNSTPFTSTIVFLVRKGNPKGIRDWGDLTKPDVQVITPNPKTSGGARWNYLAAYAWAKAQPGGTEESAKQYLKDLYSHVPVLDSGARGSTLTFVQRQIGDVLLAWENEAFLAQKELGKGQFDIVVPSLSVLAEPPVAIVDKVVDKRGTREVASAYLNFLYTPEAQRIAIKNFYRPTDPSLAEEAGKLFPPLKTVSIADLGGWDAANQKHFADGAIFDQIYLKK
;
A
#
# COMPACT_ATOMS: atom_id res chain seq x y z
N MET A 1 -26.49 59.95 82.44
CA MET A 1 -27.01 58.67 82.93
C MET A 1 -27.30 57.85 81.68
N THR A 2 -26.73 56.65 81.61
CA THR A 2 -26.95 55.59 80.68
C THR A 2 -26.53 55.80 79.23
N THR A 3 -25.37 55.26 78.94
CA THR A 3 -24.71 55.05 77.67
C THR A 3 -25.32 53.87 76.93
N LEU A 4 -25.62 54.01 75.60
CA LEU A 4 -25.96 52.89 74.75
C LEU A 4 -24.86 52.76 73.72
N SER A 5 -24.10 51.68 73.80
CA SER A 5 -23.06 51.30 72.84
C SER A 5 -23.68 50.53 71.67
N ALA A 6 -23.48 51.02 70.44
CA ALA A 6 -23.85 50.36 69.22
C ALA A 6 -22.70 49.50 68.73
N LEU A 7 -22.93 48.19 68.64
CA LEU A 7 -22.02 47.22 68.02
C LEU A 7 -22.17 47.29 66.47
N PHE A 8 -21.13 47.72 65.76
CA PHE A 8 -21.01 47.52 64.32
C PHE A 8 -20.42 46.15 64.07
N ARG A 9 -21.23 45.28 63.52
CA ARG A 9 -20.74 44.01 62.94
C ARG A 9 -20.30 44.25 61.48
N SER A 10 -18.99 44.22 61.29
CA SER A 10 -18.41 44.20 59.95
C SER A 10 -18.56 42.77 59.28
N VAL A 11 -19.36 42.68 58.26
CA VAL A 11 -19.46 41.47 57.45
C VAL A 11 -18.42 41.58 56.34
N SER A 12 -17.31 40.83 56.47
CA SER A 12 -16.32 40.69 55.41
C SER A 12 -16.81 39.67 54.37
N ILE A 13 -17.20 40.14 53.20
CA ILE A 13 -17.51 39.28 52.03
C ILE A 13 -16.18 38.88 51.40
N ALA A 14 -15.76 37.66 51.65
CA ALA A 14 -14.64 37.05 50.92
C ALA A 14 -15.10 36.64 49.51
N ALA A 15 -14.77 37.44 48.50
CA ALA A 15 -14.94 37.09 47.11
C ALA A 15 -13.90 36.01 46.73
N VAL A 16 -14.33 34.76 46.70
CA VAL A 16 -13.51 33.68 46.14
C VAL A 16 -13.52 33.81 44.61
N SER A 17 -12.48 34.44 44.07
CA SER A 17 -12.24 34.48 42.64
C SER A 17 -11.82 33.09 42.15
N LEU A 18 -12.76 32.34 41.61
CA LEU A 18 -12.52 31.07 40.92
C LEU A 18 -11.92 31.41 39.56
N THR A 19 -10.59 31.60 39.50
CA THR A 19 -9.85 31.64 38.22
C THR A 19 -9.84 30.25 37.61
N ALA A 20 -10.81 29.98 36.75
CA ALA A 20 -10.75 28.84 35.85
C ALA A 20 -9.50 29.01 34.98
N LEU A 21 -8.46 28.25 35.28
CA LEU A 21 -7.31 28.05 34.39
C LEU A 21 -7.81 27.32 33.13
N LEU A 22 -8.31 28.09 32.19
CA LEU A 22 -8.46 27.62 30.81
C LEU A 22 -7.04 27.36 30.29
N SER A 23 -6.55 26.16 30.48
CA SER A 23 -5.38 25.68 29.76
C SER A 23 -5.74 25.74 28.28
N THR A 24 -5.39 26.85 27.61
CA THR A 24 -5.38 26.89 26.14
C THR A 24 -4.35 25.87 25.72
N ALA A 25 -4.82 24.68 25.30
CA ALA A 25 -3.96 23.70 24.66
C ALA A 25 -3.32 24.42 23.48
N GLN A 26 -2.01 24.70 23.58
CA GLN A 26 -1.27 25.33 22.49
C GLN A 26 -1.26 24.36 21.31
N ALA A 27 -1.71 24.83 20.13
CA ALA A 27 -1.66 24.08 18.90
C ALA A 27 -0.22 23.59 18.62
N LYS A 28 -0.08 22.32 18.31
CA LYS A 28 1.22 21.70 18.04
C LYS A 28 1.47 21.61 16.53
N ASP A 29 2.74 21.68 16.15
CA ASP A 29 3.19 21.29 14.82
C ASP A 29 3.64 19.85 14.86
N LEU A 30 2.87 18.96 14.22
CA LEU A 30 3.13 17.52 14.15
C LEU A 30 3.64 17.13 12.77
N THR A 31 4.51 16.14 12.73
CA THR A 31 4.98 15.56 11.47
C THR A 31 4.91 14.03 11.57
N LEU A 32 4.27 13.40 10.59
CA LEU A 32 4.33 11.96 10.36
C LEU A 32 5.22 11.65 9.15
N LEU A 33 5.88 10.50 9.18
CA LEU A 33 6.49 9.88 8.02
C LEU A 33 5.76 8.58 7.69
N ASN A 34 5.12 8.53 6.51
CA ASN A 34 4.58 7.30 5.93
C ASN A 34 5.60 6.72 4.94
N VAL A 35 6.03 5.49 5.18
CA VAL A 35 6.90 4.73 4.27
C VAL A 35 6.04 3.75 3.49
N SER A 36 5.90 3.99 2.17
CA SER A 36 4.95 3.33 1.30
C SER A 36 5.62 2.66 0.10
N TYR A 37 4.86 1.85 -0.63
CA TYR A 37 5.30 1.27 -1.88
C TYR A 37 4.90 2.15 -3.08
N ASP A 38 5.58 1.95 -4.23
CA ASP A 38 5.53 2.86 -5.37
C ASP A 38 4.14 3.25 -5.89
N PRO A 39 3.18 2.33 -6.11
CA PRO A 39 1.91 2.66 -6.77
C PRO A 39 0.99 3.60 -5.98
N THR A 40 1.26 3.86 -4.71
CA THR A 40 0.38 4.63 -3.82
C THR A 40 0.62 6.14 -3.81
N ARG A 41 1.52 6.65 -4.64
CA ARG A 41 1.96 8.06 -4.60
C ARG A 41 0.81 9.04 -4.68
N GLU A 42 -0.03 8.89 -5.68
CA GLU A 42 -1.16 9.78 -5.96
C GLU A 42 -2.25 9.65 -4.89
N LEU A 43 -2.53 8.40 -4.48
CA LEU A 43 -3.49 8.09 -3.42
C LEU A 43 -3.13 8.80 -2.11
N TYR A 44 -1.90 8.61 -1.61
CA TYR A 44 -1.50 9.19 -0.35
C TYR A 44 -1.31 10.71 -0.44
N GLN A 45 -0.90 11.25 -1.59
CA GLN A 45 -0.86 12.70 -1.78
C GLN A 45 -2.25 13.34 -1.55
N GLU A 46 -3.30 12.71 -2.03
CA GLU A 46 -4.67 13.20 -1.84
C GLU A 46 -5.16 12.97 -0.39
N ILE A 47 -4.97 11.76 0.14
CA ILE A 47 -5.36 11.41 1.52
C ILE A 47 -4.69 12.32 2.55
N ASP A 48 -3.39 12.58 2.40
CA ASP A 48 -2.61 13.37 3.36
C ASP A 48 -3.15 14.79 3.51
N GLY A 49 -3.50 15.44 2.40
CA GLY A 49 -4.07 16.78 2.40
C GLY A 49 -5.42 16.84 3.12
N ILE A 50 -6.28 15.85 2.86
CA ILE A 50 -7.61 15.78 3.45
C ILE A 50 -7.52 15.43 4.94
N PHE A 51 -6.72 14.42 5.29
CA PHE A 51 -6.56 14.02 6.69
C PHE A 51 -5.91 15.12 7.53
N ALA A 52 -4.89 15.81 7.03
CA ALA A 52 -4.25 16.92 7.75
C ALA A 52 -5.25 18.04 8.08
N LYS A 53 -6.17 18.34 7.15
CA LYS A 53 -7.26 19.30 7.37
C LYS A 53 -8.22 18.80 8.45
N HIS A 54 -8.70 17.57 8.38
CA HIS A 54 -9.58 16.95 9.39
C HIS A 54 -8.92 16.94 10.76
N TRP A 55 -7.62 16.62 10.84
CA TRP A 55 -6.87 16.63 12.08
C TRP A 55 -6.82 18.03 12.70
N GLN A 56 -6.51 19.05 11.89
CA GLN A 56 -6.46 20.43 12.33
C GLN A 56 -7.84 20.95 12.80
N GLU A 57 -8.90 20.63 12.07
CA GLU A 57 -10.27 21.01 12.45
C GLU A 57 -10.70 20.37 13.78
N LYS A 58 -10.26 19.12 14.03
CA LYS A 58 -10.61 18.37 15.23
C LYS A 58 -9.80 18.78 16.47
N THR A 59 -8.51 19.05 16.29
CA THR A 59 -7.57 19.19 17.41
C THR A 59 -6.97 20.59 17.55
N GLY A 60 -7.00 21.39 16.50
CA GLY A 60 -6.26 22.64 16.38
C GLY A 60 -4.80 22.45 15.97
N ASP A 61 -4.26 21.23 16.01
CA ASP A 61 -2.86 20.95 15.68
C ASP A 61 -2.62 20.97 14.18
N LYS A 62 -1.49 21.55 13.76
CA LYS A 62 -1.04 21.49 12.37
C LYS A 62 -0.31 20.19 12.12
N LEU A 63 -0.71 19.45 11.08
CA LEU A 63 -0.10 18.19 10.69
C LEU A 63 0.55 18.28 9.33
N THR A 64 1.79 17.81 9.24
CA THR A 64 2.51 17.57 7.98
C THR A 64 2.79 16.08 7.84
N ILE A 65 2.34 15.47 6.75
CA ILE A 65 2.61 14.06 6.46
C ILE A 65 3.65 14.00 5.33
N LYS A 66 4.81 13.42 5.65
CA LYS A 66 5.89 13.18 4.68
C LYS A 66 5.74 11.77 4.13
N GLN A 67 6.05 11.61 2.85
CA GLN A 67 5.98 10.34 2.13
C GLN A 67 7.36 9.87 1.68
N SER A 68 7.62 8.58 1.83
CA SER A 68 8.74 7.89 1.17
C SER A 68 8.16 6.76 0.33
N HIS A 69 8.46 6.74 -0.97
CA HIS A 69 7.97 5.74 -1.90
C HIS A 69 9.12 5.00 -2.59
N GLY A 70 8.94 3.69 -2.78
CA GLY A 70 9.89 2.82 -3.45
C GLY A 70 9.38 1.39 -3.53
N GLY A 71 10.23 0.47 -3.93
CA GLY A 71 9.88 -0.96 -3.88
C GLY A 71 9.62 -1.40 -2.43
N SER A 72 8.52 -2.12 -2.18
CA SER A 72 8.05 -2.48 -0.83
C SER A 72 9.13 -3.15 0.03
N GLY A 73 9.82 -4.15 -0.51
CA GLY A 73 10.91 -4.82 0.21
C GLY A 73 12.12 -3.91 0.48
N SER A 74 12.39 -2.92 -0.38
CA SER A 74 13.43 -1.91 -0.15
C SER A 74 13.01 -0.95 0.95
N GLN A 75 11.77 -0.53 0.97
CA GLN A 75 11.19 0.32 2.01
C GLN A 75 11.20 -0.37 3.38
N ALA A 76 10.81 -1.65 3.44
CA ALA A 76 10.89 -2.45 4.65
C ALA A 76 12.32 -2.50 5.21
N ARG A 77 13.31 -2.75 4.35
CA ARG A 77 14.74 -2.74 4.77
C ARG A 77 15.19 -1.38 5.29
N SER A 78 14.71 -0.28 4.71
CA SER A 78 15.04 1.06 5.20
C SER A 78 14.54 1.27 6.63
N VAL A 79 13.31 0.81 6.93
CA VAL A 79 12.75 0.88 8.28
C VAL A 79 13.51 -0.06 9.25
N ASP A 80 13.84 -1.28 8.82
CA ASP A 80 14.66 -2.22 9.61
C ASP A 80 16.03 -1.61 9.95
N ASN A 81 16.64 -0.88 9.01
CA ASN A 81 17.93 -0.24 9.15
C ASN A 81 17.91 1.11 9.87
N GLY A 82 16.76 1.53 10.39
CA GLY A 82 16.68 2.67 11.29
C GLY A 82 15.95 3.91 10.74
N LEU A 83 15.30 3.85 9.56
CA LEU A 83 14.44 4.94 9.13
C LEU A 83 13.27 5.11 10.11
N ASP A 84 13.16 6.27 10.73
CA ASP A 84 12.14 6.58 11.74
C ASP A 84 10.78 6.93 11.07
N ALA A 85 10.16 5.90 10.46
CA ALA A 85 8.80 5.97 9.95
C ALA A 85 7.79 5.89 11.10
N ASP A 86 6.73 6.70 11.07
CA ASP A 86 5.62 6.59 12.02
C ASP A 86 4.65 5.48 11.63
N VAL A 87 4.41 5.35 10.33
CA VAL A 87 3.58 4.30 9.75
C VAL A 87 4.23 3.72 8.51
N VAL A 88 3.90 2.47 8.22
CA VAL A 88 4.24 1.79 6.97
C VAL A 88 2.96 1.39 6.26
N THR A 89 2.93 1.58 4.94
CA THR A 89 1.83 1.20 4.06
C THR A 89 2.43 0.45 2.87
N LEU A 90 2.71 -0.85 3.08
CA LEU A 90 3.52 -1.65 2.17
C LEU A 90 2.67 -2.55 1.28
N ALA A 91 3.28 -3.13 0.26
CA ALA A 91 2.58 -3.99 -0.69
C ALA A 91 2.29 -5.40 -0.14
N LEU A 92 3.03 -5.85 0.88
CA LEU A 92 3.07 -7.24 1.32
C LEU A 92 3.10 -7.36 2.85
N ALA A 93 2.27 -8.23 3.41
CA ALA A 93 2.33 -8.53 4.84
C ALA A 93 3.70 -9.09 5.26
N ILE A 94 4.38 -9.86 4.42
CA ILE A 94 5.72 -10.41 4.72
C ILE A 94 6.76 -9.29 4.93
N ASP A 95 6.63 -8.15 4.26
CA ASP A 95 7.53 -7.01 4.42
C ASP A 95 7.34 -6.36 5.81
N ILE A 96 6.09 -6.22 6.28
CA ILE A 96 5.79 -5.75 7.65
C ILE A 96 6.24 -6.79 8.68
N ASN A 97 5.98 -8.08 8.43
CA ASN A 97 6.44 -9.18 9.28
C ASN A 97 7.97 -9.18 9.42
N SER A 98 8.71 -8.82 8.36
CA SER A 98 10.17 -8.68 8.43
C SER A 98 10.57 -7.63 9.47
N ILE A 99 9.94 -6.45 9.44
CA ILE A 99 10.19 -5.37 10.40
C ILE A 99 9.85 -5.82 11.83
N ALA A 100 8.68 -6.49 12.00
CA ALA A 100 8.26 -6.98 13.31
C ALA A 100 9.23 -8.04 13.89
N ARG A 101 9.78 -8.92 13.05
CA ARG A 101 10.65 -10.01 13.47
C ARG A 101 12.11 -9.58 13.66
N LYS A 102 12.66 -8.76 12.74
CA LYS A 102 14.09 -8.38 12.73
C LYS A 102 14.38 -7.22 13.69
N SER A 103 13.90 -6.04 13.38
CA SER A 103 14.17 -4.84 14.19
C SER A 103 13.21 -4.69 15.38
N LYS A 104 12.11 -5.45 15.39
CA LYS A 104 11.07 -5.39 16.42
C LYS A 104 10.55 -3.96 16.64
N ARG A 105 10.48 -3.17 15.55
CA ARG A 105 9.95 -1.81 15.57
C ARG A 105 8.43 -1.78 15.50
N ILE A 106 7.84 -2.84 14.96
CA ILE A 106 6.39 -3.07 14.84
C ILE A 106 6.02 -4.23 15.77
N ASN A 107 4.91 -4.13 16.46
CA ASN A 107 4.40 -5.21 17.31
C ASN A 107 3.96 -6.42 16.46
N ALA A 108 4.14 -7.62 17.00
CA ALA A 108 3.85 -8.86 16.26
C ALA A 108 2.37 -9.05 15.90
N ASP A 109 1.47 -8.40 16.63
CA ASP A 109 0.02 -8.45 16.45
C ASP A 109 -0.54 -7.35 15.53
N TRP A 110 0.31 -6.72 14.72
CA TRP A 110 -0.04 -5.59 13.86
C TRP A 110 -1.22 -5.87 12.91
N GLU A 111 -1.36 -7.10 12.41
CA GLU A 111 -2.44 -7.50 11.49
C GLU A 111 -3.83 -7.33 12.11
N THR A 112 -3.93 -7.44 13.44
CA THR A 112 -5.21 -7.36 14.17
C THR A 112 -5.59 -5.95 14.61
N LYS A 113 -4.75 -4.95 14.32
CA LYS A 113 -4.95 -3.57 14.80
C LYS A 113 -5.98 -2.79 14.00
N PHE A 114 -6.17 -3.13 12.74
CA PHE A 114 -7.11 -2.47 11.84
C PHE A 114 -7.98 -3.51 11.11
N PRO A 115 -9.13 -3.10 10.55
CA PRO A 115 -10.04 -4.03 9.82
C PRO A 115 -9.33 -4.76 8.66
N HIS A 116 -9.90 -5.91 8.27
CA HIS A 116 -9.44 -6.70 7.11
C HIS A 116 -7.95 -7.07 7.18
N ASN A 117 -7.48 -7.55 8.34
CA ASN A 117 -6.05 -7.83 8.58
C ASN A 117 -5.16 -6.62 8.26
N SER A 118 -5.60 -5.44 8.70
CA SER A 118 -4.93 -4.16 8.46
C SER A 118 -4.79 -3.80 6.96
N THR A 119 -5.75 -4.22 6.12
CA THR A 119 -5.78 -3.94 4.68
C THR A 119 -6.91 -2.98 4.36
N PRO A 120 -6.66 -1.69 4.10
CA PRO A 120 -7.72 -0.71 3.88
C PRO A 120 -8.36 -0.77 2.48
N PHE A 121 -7.65 -1.24 1.48
CA PHE A 121 -8.12 -1.40 0.11
C PHE A 121 -7.36 -2.52 -0.57
N THR A 122 -7.87 -3.01 -1.69
CA THR A 122 -7.25 -4.10 -2.46
C THR A 122 -6.93 -3.66 -3.89
N SER A 123 -6.20 -4.48 -4.60
CA SER A 123 -5.90 -4.34 -6.01
C SER A 123 -5.70 -5.70 -6.65
N THR A 124 -5.31 -5.72 -7.91
CA THR A 124 -4.99 -6.93 -8.65
C THR A 124 -3.91 -6.64 -9.69
N ILE A 125 -3.47 -7.67 -10.40
CA ILE A 125 -2.52 -7.54 -11.51
C ILE A 125 -3.28 -7.67 -12.83
N VAL A 126 -3.03 -6.73 -13.71
CA VAL A 126 -3.54 -6.68 -15.07
C VAL A 126 -2.39 -6.48 -16.07
N PHE A 127 -2.67 -6.58 -17.36
CA PHE A 127 -1.70 -6.28 -18.41
C PHE A 127 -1.98 -4.91 -19.02
N LEU A 128 -0.96 -4.08 -19.12
CA LEU A 128 -1.00 -2.87 -19.93
C LEU A 128 -0.29 -3.16 -21.25
N VAL A 129 -0.99 -2.99 -22.36
CA VAL A 129 -0.46 -3.26 -23.72
C VAL A 129 -0.47 -1.99 -24.55
N ARG A 130 0.28 -1.99 -25.64
CA ARG A 130 0.28 -0.89 -26.61
C ARG A 130 -1.12 -0.74 -27.22
N LYS A 131 -1.48 0.47 -27.62
CA LYS A 131 -2.79 0.80 -28.20
C LYS A 131 -3.14 -0.13 -29.37
N GLY A 132 -4.36 -0.69 -29.35
CA GLY A 132 -4.82 -1.63 -30.34
C GLY A 132 -4.26 -3.05 -30.16
N ASN A 133 -3.47 -3.30 -29.12
CA ASN A 133 -2.93 -4.62 -28.76
C ASN A 133 -2.27 -5.35 -29.94
N PRO A 134 -1.21 -4.79 -30.57
CA PRO A 134 -0.65 -5.31 -31.83
C PRO A 134 -0.06 -6.73 -31.71
N LYS A 135 0.28 -7.17 -30.49
CA LYS A 135 0.77 -8.53 -30.23
C LYS A 135 -0.34 -9.54 -29.91
N GLY A 136 -1.60 -9.08 -29.87
CA GLY A 136 -2.75 -9.96 -29.59
C GLY A 136 -2.67 -10.64 -28.24
N ILE A 137 -2.22 -9.93 -27.21
CA ILE A 137 -2.09 -10.42 -25.83
C ILE A 137 -3.48 -10.47 -25.19
N ARG A 138 -3.91 -11.65 -24.79
CA ARG A 138 -5.24 -11.87 -24.18
C ARG A 138 -5.14 -12.47 -22.79
N ASP A 139 -4.12 -13.30 -22.56
CA ASP A 139 -3.92 -14.00 -21.30
C ASP A 139 -2.44 -14.32 -21.08
N TRP A 140 -2.11 -14.89 -19.94
CA TRP A 140 -0.76 -15.25 -19.51
C TRP A 140 0.00 -16.10 -20.54
N GLY A 141 -0.68 -17.04 -21.22
CA GLY A 141 -0.07 -17.88 -22.26
C GLY A 141 0.51 -17.11 -23.44
N ASP A 142 0.00 -15.91 -23.72
CA ASP A 142 0.49 -15.06 -24.80
C ASP A 142 1.82 -14.37 -24.46
N LEU A 143 2.19 -14.31 -23.17
CA LEU A 143 3.39 -13.63 -22.71
C LEU A 143 4.70 -14.35 -23.04
N THR A 144 4.61 -15.62 -23.40
CA THR A 144 5.76 -16.46 -23.78
C THR A 144 5.88 -16.67 -25.30
N LYS A 145 5.12 -15.92 -26.11
CA LYS A 145 5.29 -15.90 -27.55
C LYS A 145 6.66 -15.34 -27.95
N PRO A 146 7.35 -15.88 -28.96
CA PRO A 146 8.75 -15.55 -29.28
C PRO A 146 9.05 -14.05 -29.48
N ASP A 147 8.06 -13.30 -29.98
CA ASP A 147 8.19 -11.89 -30.33
C ASP A 147 7.57 -10.93 -29.29
N VAL A 148 7.28 -11.41 -28.09
CA VAL A 148 6.70 -10.60 -26.98
C VAL A 148 7.77 -10.28 -25.96
N GLN A 149 7.91 -9.01 -25.61
CA GLN A 149 8.74 -8.52 -24.52
C GLN A 149 7.88 -8.08 -23.33
N VAL A 150 8.18 -8.63 -22.17
CA VAL A 150 7.42 -8.41 -20.92
C VAL A 150 8.21 -7.48 -20.00
N ILE A 151 7.55 -6.47 -19.46
CA ILE A 151 8.08 -5.57 -18.44
C ILE A 151 7.45 -5.91 -17.08
N THR A 152 8.29 -6.15 -16.11
CA THR A 152 7.93 -6.38 -14.70
C THR A 152 9.11 -5.98 -13.81
N PRO A 153 8.87 -5.48 -12.59
CA PRO A 153 9.97 -5.14 -11.69
C PRO A 153 10.60 -6.38 -11.04
N ASN A 154 11.65 -6.14 -10.24
CA ASN A 154 12.42 -7.20 -9.59
C ASN A 154 11.73 -7.71 -8.31
N PRO A 155 11.40 -9.01 -8.19
CA PRO A 155 10.80 -9.58 -6.98
C PRO A 155 11.67 -9.51 -5.71
N LYS A 156 12.96 -9.26 -5.84
CA LYS A 156 13.86 -9.06 -4.69
C LYS A 156 13.73 -7.68 -4.04
N THR A 157 13.13 -6.71 -4.73
CA THR A 157 13.01 -5.33 -4.24
C THR A 157 11.58 -4.80 -4.25
N SER A 158 10.74 -5.29 -5.17
CA SER A 158 9.39 -4.81 -5.42
C SER A 158 8.33 -5.81 -4.95
N GLY A 159 7.41 -5.34 -4.11
CA GLY A 159 6.23 -6.14 -3.74
C GLY A 159 5.28 -6.37 -4.91
N GLY A 160 5.13 -5.39 -5.80
CA GLY A 160 4.34 -5.55 -7.02
C GLY A 160 4.88 -6.66 -7.92
N ALA A 161 6.20 -6.77 -8.02
CA ALA A 161 6.83 -7.86 -8.77
C ALA A 161 6.52 -9.24 -8.17
N ARG A 162 6.42 -9.36 -6.84
CA ARG A 162 6.02 -10.62 -6.21
C ARG A 162 4.58 -10.97 -6.52
N TRP A 163 3.68 -10.00 -6.53
CA TRP A 163 2.30 -10.22 -6.96
C TRP A 163 2.22 -10.60 -8.45
N ASN A 164 2.97 -9.95 -9.33
CA ASN A 164 3.05 -10.31 -10.75
C ASN A 164 3.49 -11.77 -10.94
N TYR A 165 4.57 -12.15 -10.24
CA TYR A 165 5.11 -13.51 -10.25
C TYR A 165 4.09 -14.54 -9.74
N LEU A 166 3.44 -14.27 -8.61
CA LEU A 166 2.48 -15.18 -7.99
C LEU A 166 1.21 -15.32 -8.84
N ALA A 167 0.76 -14.26 -9.52
CA ALA A 167 -0.34 -14.34 -10.47
C ALA A 167 -0.01 -15.25 -11.67
N ALA A 168 1.17 -15.09 -12.22
CA ALA A 168 1.69 -15.94 -13.30
C ALA A 168 1.81 -17.41 -12.87
N TYR A 169 2.37 -17.64 -11.68
CA TYR A 169 2.47 -18.98 -11.10
C TYR A 169 1.11 -19.63 -10.88
N ALA A 170 0.17 -18.91 -10.27
CA ALA A 170 -1.17 -19.42 -9.98
C ALA A 170 -1.92 -19.76 -11.26
N TRP A 171 -1.81 -18.92 -12.29
CA TRP A 171 -2.39 -19.21 -13.60
C TRP A 171 -1.80 -20.50 -14.21
N ALA A 172 -0.48 -20.64 -14.22
CA ALA A 172 0.18 -21.82 -14.78
C ALA A 172 -0.18 -23.12 -14.04
N LYS A 173 -0.31 -23.05 -12.72
CA LYS A 173 -0.79 -24.17 -11.87
C LYS A 173 -2.23 -24.56 -12.17
N ALA A 174 -3.07 -23.61 -12.52
CA ALA A 174 -4.49 -23.82 -12.78
C ALA A 174 -4.78 -24.35 -14.20
N GLN A 175 -3.77 -24.48 -15.06
CA GLN A 175 -3.96 -25.06 -16.40
C GLN A 175 -4.24 -26.56 -16.33
N PRO A 176 -4.94 -27.14 -17.32
CA PRO A 176 -5.13 -28.59 -17.39
C PRO A 176 -3.79 -29.34 -17.30
N GLY A 177 -3.67 -30.24 -16.32
CA GLY A 177 -2.41 -30.95 -16.04
C GLY A 177 -1.33 -30.10 -15.37
N GLY A 178 -1.66 -28.92 -14.84
CA GLY A 178 -0.74 -28.01 -14.18
C GLY A 178 -0.09 -28.62 -12.93
N THR A 179 1.25 -28.61 -12.89
CA THR A 179 2.07 -29.11 -11.79
C THR A 179 3.01 -27.99 -11.30
N GLU A 180 3.71 -28.24 -10.20
CA GLU A 180 4.78 -27.35 -9.73
C GLU A 180 5.86 -27.17 -10.80
N GLU A 181 6.25 -28.26 -11.46
CA GLU A 181 7.32 -28.23 -12.47
C GLU A 181 6.89 -27.47 -13.72
N SER A 182 5.65 -27.70 -14.21
CA SER A 182 5.14 -26.94 -15.36
C SER A 182 4.99 -25.44 -15.06
N ALA A 183 4.59 -25.08 -13.83
CA ALA A 183 4.51 -23.69 -13.42
C ALA A 183 5.89 -23.04 -13.30
N LYS A 184 6.88 -23.76 -12.77
CA LYS A 184 8.27 -23.30 -12.73
C LYS A 184 8.85 -23.13 -14.14
N GLN A 185 8.56 -24.05 -15.05
CA GLN A 185 8.98 -23.93 -16.45
C GLN A 185 8.33 -22.72 -17.12
N TYR A 186 7.03 -22.52 -16.94
CA TYR A 186 6.33 -21.35 -17.45
C TYR A 186 6.95 -20.04 -16.93
N LEU A 187 7.25 -19.93 -15.63
CA LEU A 187 7.92 -18.76 -15.06
C LEU A 187 9.31 -18.53 -15.67
N LYS A 188 10.08 -19.60 -15.89
CA LYS A 188 11.38 -19.51 -16.55
C LYS A 188 11.23 -18.95 -17.97
N ASP A 189 10.26 -19.44 -18.71
CA ASP A 189 9.98 -18.97 -20.07
C ASP A 189 9.52 -17.50 -20.03
N LEU A 190 8.57 -17.14 -19.15
CA LEU A 190 8.11 -15.76 -18.98
C LEU A 190 9.27 -14.79 -18.67
N TYR A 191 10.12 -15.12 -17.69
CA TYR A 191 11.25 -14.27 -17.33
C TYR A 191 12.37 -14.23 -18.38
N SER A 192 12.40 -15.19 -19.31
CA SER A 192 13.30 -15.12 -20.48
C SER A 192 12.92 -13.99 -21.44
N HIS A 193 11.66 -13.57 -21.44
CA HIS A 193 11.13 -12.44 -22.21
C HIS A 193 11.23 -11.08 -21.51
N VAL A 194 11.81 -11.04 -20.31
CA VAL A 194 11.97 -9.80 -19.51
C VAL A 194 13.34 -9.18 -19.76
N PRO A 195 13.43 -8.08 -20.54
CA PRO A 195 14.71 -7.47 -20.90
C PRO A 195 15.33 -6.64 -19.75
N VAL A 196 14.53 -6.15 -18.82
CA VAL A 196 14.97 -5.30 -17.71
C VAL A 196 14.11 -5.55 -16.47
N LEU A 197 14.74 -5.56 -15.29
CA LEU A 197 14.09 -5.61 -13.98
C LEU A 197 14.32 -4.30 -13.23
N ASP A 198 13.33 -3.43 -13.26
CA ASP A 198 13.35 -2.19 -12.47
C ASP A 198 13.22 -2.49 -10.97
N SER A 199 13.69 -1.60 -10.11
CA SER A 199 13.67 -1.79 -8.66
C SER A 199 12.28 -1.73 -8.04
N GLY A 200 11.29 -1.13 -8.72
CA GLY A 200 9.93 -0.95 -8.25
C GLY A 200 8.91 -0.82 -9.37
N ALA A 201 7.63 -0.90 -9.03
CA ALA A 201 6.53 -0.90 -10.00
C ALA A 201 6.49 0.39 -10.83
N ARG A 202 6.65 1.58 -10.22
CA ARG A 202 6.68 2.85 -10.96
C ARG A 202 7.84 2.91 -11.96
N GLY A 203 9.01 2.34 -11.62
CA GLY A 203 10.14 2.22 -12.54
C GLY A 203 9.77 1.45 -13.80
N SER A 204 9.10 0.29 -13.64
CA SER A 204 8.61 -0.52 -14.77
C SER A 204 7.55 0.19 -15.58
N THR A 205 6.62 0.90 -14.92
CA THR A 205 5.63 1.76 -15.62
C THR A 205 6.33 2.80 -16.49
N LEU A 206 7.35 3.50 -15.97
CA LEU A 206 8.09 4.51 -16.72
C LEU A 206 8.94 3.88 -17.84
N THR A 207 9.54 2.72 -17.63
CA THR A 207 10.25 1.95 -18.66
C THR A 207 9.33 1.62 -19.82
N PHE A 208 8.11 1.15 -19.52
CA PHE A 208 7.12 0.83 -20.54
C PHE A 208 6.55 2.08 -21.20
N VAL A 209 6.07 3.06 -20.44
CA VAL A 209 5.35 4.24 -20.94
C VAL A 209 6.27 5.25 -21.61
N GLN A 210 7.33 5.67 -20.93
CA GLN A 210 8.19 6.78 -21.37
C GLN A 210 9.36 6.30 -22.23
N ARG A 211 10.02 5.22 -21.83
CA ARG A 211 11.15 4.66 -22.61
C ARG A 211 10.69 3.79 -23.77
N GLN A 212 9.40 3.46 -23.84
CA GLN A 212 8.77 2.66 -24.90
C GLN A 212 9.40 1.26 -25.06
N ILE A 213 9.89 0.66 -23.98
CA ILE A 213 10.47 -0.68 -23.96
C ILE A 213 9.38 -1.69 -23.62
N GLY A 214 9.35 -2.82 -24.32
CA GLY A 214 8.42 -3.93 -24.10
C GLY A 214 7.09 -3.79 -24.83
N ASP A 215 6.38 -4.89 -24.94
CA ASP A 215 5.07 -5.04 -25.59
C ASP A 215 3.94 -5.08 -24.58
N VAL A 216 4.23 -5.59 -23.37
CA VAL A 216 3.28 -5.73 -22.26
C VAL A 216 3.96 -5.42 -20.94
N LEU A 217 3.25 -4.68 -20.09
CA LEU A 217 3.63 -4.43 -18.70
C LEU A 217 2.69 -5.22 -17.79
N LEU A 218 3.27 -6.04 -16.91
CA LEU A 218 2.54 -6.60 -15.77
C LEU A 218 2.42 -5.50 -14.70
N ALA A 219 1.20 -5.04 -14.45
CA ALA A 219 0.97 -3.86 -13.63
C ALA A 219 -0.06 -4.10 -12.55
N TRP A 220 0.09 -3.39 -11.43
CA TRP A 220 -1.04 -3.13 -10.57
C TRP A 220 -2.16 -2.46 -11.36
N GLU A 221 -3.40 -2.82 -11.05
CA GLU A 221 -4.57 -2.28 -11.75
C GLU A 221 -4.61 -0.74 -11.70
N ASN A 222 -4.29 -0.13 -10.55
CA ASN A 222 -4.21 1.32 -10.42
C ASN A 222 -3.10 1.95 -11.28
N GLU A 223 -1.93 1.34 -11.39
CA GLU A 223 -0.85 1.81 -12.26
C GLU A 223 -1.25 1.72 -13.75
N ALA A 224 -1.97 0.66 -14.14
CA ALA A 224 -2.46 0.51 -15.50
C ALA A 224 -3.47 1.61 -15.86
N PHE A 225 -4.43 1.91 -14.98
CA PHE A 225 -5.37 3.01 -15.16
C PHE A 225 -4.68 4.37 -15.20
N LEU A 226 -3.73 4.61 -14.30
CA LEU A 226 -2.93 5.84 -14.27
C LEU A 226 -2.15 6.01 -15.58
N ALA A 227 -1.47 4.95 -16.04
CA ALA A 227 -0.74 4.98 -17.31
C ALA A 227 -1.65 5.25 -18.50
N GLN A 228 -2.82 4.61 -18.56
CA GLN A 228 -3.79 4.77 -19.65
C GLN A 228 -4.39 6.19 -19.68
N LYS A 229 -4.76 6.74 -18.52
CA LYS A 229 -5.54 8.00 -18.45
C LYS A 229 -4.64 9.23 -18.38
N GLU A 230 -3.51 9.15 -17.68
CA GLU A 230 -2.71 10.32 -17.34
C GLU A 230 -1.32 10.32 -17.96
N LEU A 231 -0.55 9.24 -17.79
CA LEU A 231 0.85 9.19 -18.23
C LEU A 231 0.98 8.99 -19.73
N GLY A 232 0.12 8.19 -20.33
CA GLY A 232 0.16 7.83 -21.76
C GLY A 232 -1.03 8.31 -22.58
N LYS A 233 -2.02 8.97 -21.98
CA LYS A 233 -3.18 9.61 -22.64
C LYS A 233 -3.79 8.78 -23.79
N GLY A 234 -4.22 7.56 -23.51
CA GLY A 234 -4.88 6.68 -24.49
C GLY A 234 -3.94 5.95 -25.44
N GLN A 235 -2.64 5.93 -25.20
CA GLN A 235 -1.66 5.12 -25.98
C GLN A 235 -1.61 3.66 -25.56
N PHE A 236 -2.39 3.25 -24.57
CA PHE A 236 -2.38 1.91 -24.02
C PHE A 236 -3.79 1.36 -23.84
N ASP A 237 -3.91 0.06 -23.89
CA ASP A 237 -5.10 -0.69 -23.56
C ASP A 237 -4.82 -1.60 -22.35
N ILE A 238 -5.85 -1.80 -21.51
CA ILE A 238 -5.76 -2.71 -20.36
C ILE A 238 -6.37 -4.05 -20.77
N VAL A 239 -5.63 -5.12 -20.54
CA VAL A 239 -6.10 -6.50 -20.74
C VAL A 239 -6.23 -7.15 -19.36
N VAL A 240 -7.43 -7.65 -19.07
CA VAL A 240 -7.72 -8.38 -17.82
C VAL A 240 -7.48 -9.86 -18.08
N PRO A 241 -6.53 -10.51 -17.37
CA PRO A 241 -6.24 -11.93 -17.58
C PRO A 241 -7.35 -12.82 -17.03
N SER A 242 -7.39 -14.09 -17.46
CA SER A 242 -8.38 -15.08 -17.01
C SER A 242 -8.30 -15.41 -15.53
N LEU A 243 -7.13 -15.24 -14.91
CA LEU A 243 -6.85 -15.42 -13.49
C LEU A 243 -5.77 -14.44 -13.04
N SER A 244 -5.95 -13.85 -11.86
CA SER A 244 -4.97 -12.99 -11.24
C SER A 244 -4.90 -13.24 -9.73
N VAL A 245 -4.33 -12.32 -8.97
CA VAL A 245 -4.23 -12.37 -7.51
C VAL A 245 -5.10 -11.30 -6.88
N LEU A 246 -5.63 -11.59 -5.69
CA LEU A 246 -6.14 -10.57 -4.79
C LEU A 246 -4.95 -9.98 -4.04
N ALA A 247 -4.55 -8.78 -4.45
CA ALA A 247 -3.47 -8.07 -3.79
C ALA A 247 -4.03 -7.26 -2.60
N GLU A 248 -3.52 -7.56 -1.42
CA GLU A 248 -3.97 -7.02 -0.12
C GLU A 248 -2.82 -6.22 0.52
N PRO A 249 -2.61 -4.95 0.12
CA PRO A 249 -1.53 -4.13 0.67
C PRO A 249 -1.86 -3.67 2.11
N PRO A 250 -1.08 -4.13 3.11
CA PRO A 250 -1.37 -3.87 4.50
C PRO A 250 -0.74 -2.57 4.99
N VAL A 251 -1.25 -2.09 6.13
CA VAL A 251 -0.73 -0.93 6.85
C VAL A 251 -0.39 -1.28 8.30
N ALA A 252 0.58 -0.59 8.88
CA ALA A 252 0.91 -0.79 10.29
C ALA A 252 1.54 0.47 10.91
N ILE A 253 1.37 0.61 12.22
CA ILE A 253 2.08 1.59 13.04
C ILE A 253 3.48 1.06 13.35
N VAL A 254 4.49 1.92 13.26
CA VAL A 254 5.85 1.60 13.70
C VAL A 254 5.97 1.96 15.18
N ASP A 255 5.56 1.03 16.03
CA ASP A 255 5.31 1.22 17.46
C ASP A 255 6.45 1.92 18.20
N LYS A 256 7.69 1.47 18.02
CA LYS A 256 8.85 2.08 18.70
C LYS A 256 9.09 3.53 18.29
N VAL A 257 8.72 3.90 17.07
CA VAL A 257 8.93 5.26 16.56
C VAL A 257 7.87 6.19 17.09
N VAL A 258 6.59 5.80 16.98
CA VAL A 258 5.48 6.65 17.45
C VAL A 258 5.50 6.85 18.96
N ASP A 259 5.95 5.85 19.74
CA ASP A 259 6.11 5.99 21.19
C ASP A 259 7.25 6.95 21.54
N LYS A 260 8.40 6.83 20.86
CA LYS A 260 9.53 7.73 21.05
C LYS A 260 9.20 9.18 20.67
N ARG A 261 8.40 9.36 19.60
CA ARG A 261 8.08 10.68 19.05
C ARG A 261 6.81 11.30 19.64
N GLY A 262 6.01 10.54 20.38
CA GLY A 262 4.70 10.98 20.89
C GLY A 262 3.65 11.17 19.80
N THR A 263 3.78 10.45 18.66
CA THR A 263 2.91 10.58 17.48
C THR A 263 1.87 9.46 17.38
N ARG A 264 1.76 8.57 18.37
CA ARG A 264 0.88 7.38 18.31
C ARG A 264 -0.59 7.74 18.04
N GLU A 265 -1.11 8.78 18.69
CA GLU A 265 -2.50 9.17 18.53
C GLU A 265 -2.81 9.59 17.08
N VAL A 266 -2.02 10.49 16.53
CA VAL A 266 -2.22 10.98 15.17
C VAL A 266 -1.92 9.90 14.12
N ALA A 267 -0.92 9.03 14.35
CA ALA A 267 -0.61 7.89 13.48
C ALA A 267 -1.77 6.87 13.45
N SER A 268 -2.35 6.57 14.63
CA SER A 268 -3.52 5.69 14.73
C SER A 268 -4.74 6.29 14.03
N ALA A 269 -4.99 7.59 14.23
CA ALA A 269 -6.07 8.29 13.57
C ALA A 269 -5.90 8.31 12.04
N TYR A 270 -4.66 8.51 11.55
CA TYR A 270 -4.33 8.49 10.13
C TYR A 270 -4.64 7.14 9.49
N LEU A 271 -4.21 6.03 10.10
CA LEU A 271 -4.49 4.71 9.55
C LEU A 271 -5.98 4.33 9.67
N ASN A 272 -6.67 4.74 10.74
CA ASN A 272 -8.11 4.54 10.85
C ASN A 272 -8.90 5.33 9.79
N PHE A 273 -8.43 6.51 9.42
CA PHE A 273 -9.06 7.32 8.38
C PHE A 273 -9.17 6.56 7.04
N LEU A 274 -8.19 5.70 6.71
CA LEU A 274 -8.19 4.90 5.48
C LEU A 274 -9.43 4.01 5.31
N TYR A 275 -10.11 3.67 6.41
CA TYR A 275 -11.31 2.83 6.42
C TYR A 275 -12.61 3.63 6.42
N THR A 276 -12.55 4.96 6.43
CA THR A 276 -13.74 5.80 6.33
C THR A 276 -14.32 5.79 4.91
N PRO A 277 -15.64 5.96 4.74
CA PRO A 277 -16.25 6.04 3.41
C PRO A 277 -15.65 7.13 2.53
N GLU A 278 -15.16 8.23 3.13
CA GLU A 278 -14.46 9.31 2.41
C GLU A 278 -13.13 8.81 1.82
N ALA A 279 -12.27 8.22 2.65
CA ALA A 279 -10.98 7.68 2.19
C ALA A 279 -11.16 6.53 1.19
N GLN A 280 -12.20 5.70 1.36
CA GLN A 280 -12.52 4.60 0.44
C GLN A 280 -12.96 5.13 -0.94
N ARG A 281 -13.68 6.26 -1.02
CA ARG A 281 -13.99 6.92 -2.30
C ARG A 281 -12.75 7.54 -2.94
N ILE A 282 -11.83 8.10 -2.14
CA ILE A 282 -10.53 8.56 -2.64
C ILE A 282 -9.74 7.37 -3.20
N ALA A 283 -9.79 6.20 -2.56
CA ALA A 283 -9.19 4.99 -3.08
C ALA A 283 -9.77 4.59 -4.44
N ILE A 284 -11.10 4.57 -4.61
CA ILE A 284 -11.75 4.31 -5.91
C ILE A 284 -11.29 5.32 -6.97
N LYS A 285 -11.26 6.61 -6.65
CA LYS A 285 -10.81 7.67 -7.55
C LYS A 285 -9.37 7.46 -8.02
N ASN A 286 -8.53 6.92 -7.14
CA ASN A 286 -7.13 6.55 -7.42
C ASN A 286 -6.97 5.09 -7.88
N PHE A 287 -8.06 4.47 -8.34
CA PHE A 287 -8.10 3.14 -8.94
C PHE A 287 -7.73 1.98 -8.01
N TYR A 288 -8.01 2.11 -6.72
CA TYR A 288 -7.97 1.01 -5.75
C TYR A 288 -9.37 0.49 -5.46
N ARG A 289 -9.48 -0.82 -5.24
CA ARG A 289 -10.74 -1.47 -4.90
C ARG A 289 -11.03 -1.27 -3.42
N PRO A 290 -12.18 -0.70 -3.03
CA PRO A 290 -12.51 -0.46 -1.64
C PRO A 290 -12.75 -1.77 -0.89
N THR A 291 -12.56 -1.76 0.42
CA THR A 291 -12.98 -2.83 1.33
C THR A 291 -14.35 -2.55 1.96
N ASP A 292 -14.87 -1.34 1.83
CA ASP A 292 -16.21 -0.97 2.28
C ASP A 292 -17.27 -1.55 1.33
N PRO A 293 -18.10 -2.53 1.78
CA PRO A 293 -19.10 -3.15 0.92
C PRO A 293 -20.22 -2.20 0.47
N SER A 294 -20.42 -1.08 1.17
CA SER A 294 -21.41 -0.07 0.77
C SER A 294 -21.03 0.64 -0.54
N LEU A 295 -19.76 0.56 -0.94
CA LEU A 295 -19.23 1.17 -2.18
C LEU A 295 -19.10 0.15 -3.33
N ALA A 296 -19.58 -1.08 -3.17
CA ALA A 296 -19.44 -2.15 -4.18
C ALA A 296 -20.04 -1.77 -5.55
N GLU A 297 -21.20 -1.11 -5.57
CA GLU A 297 -21.84 -0.66 -6.80
C GLU A 297 -21.02 0.43 -7.51
N GLU A 298 -20.50 1.40 -6.73
CA GLU A 298 -19.66 2.48 -7.25
C GLU A 298 -18.37 1.91 -7.84
N ALA A 299 -17.71 1.02 -7.11
CA ALA A 299 -16.50 0.34 -7.54
C ALA A 299 -16.73 -0.52 -8.79
N GLY A 300 -17.88 -1.22 -8.87
CA GLY A 300 -18.24 -2.07 -10.01
C GLY A 300 -18.40 -1.34 -11.35
N LYS A 301 -18.60 -0.02 -11.32
CA LYS A 301 -18.64 0.80 -12.54
C LYS A 301 -17.24 1.03 -13.15
N LEU A 302 -16.20 0.88 -12.34
CA LEU A 302 -14.81 1.12 -12.75
C LEU A 302 -14.04 -0.18 -12.94
N PHE A 303 -14.22 -1.13 -12.02
CA PHE A 303 -13.43 -2.35 -11.96
C PHE A 303 -14.17 -3.53 -12.58
N PRO A 304 -13.63 -4.15 -13.64
CA PRO A 304 -14.23 -5.35 -14.20
C PRO A 304 -14.17 -6.52 -13.21
N PRO A 305 -15.13 -7.46 -13.26
CA PRO A 305 -15.03 -8.71 -12.53
C PRO A 305 -13.81 -9.49 -12.98
N LEU A 306 -13.09 -10.07 -12.01
CA LEU A 306 -11.86 -10.82 -12.25
C LEU A 306 -11.78 -11.99 -11.28
N LYS A 307 -11.42 -13.17 -11.80
CA LYS A 307 -11.11 -14.33 -10.96
C LYS A 307 -9.73 -14.15 -10.34
N THR A 308 -9.67 -14.25 -9.00
CA THR A 308 -8.42 -14.08 -8.25
C THR A 308 -8.16 -15.26 -7.33
N VAL A 309 -6.89 -15.48 -7.02
CA VAL A 309 -6.44 -16.29 -5.88
C VAL A 309 -5.85 -15.37 -4.82
N SER A 310 -6.08 -15.68 -3.56
CA SER A 310 -5.50 -14.98 -2.43
C SER A 310 -4.12 -15.54 -2.09
N ILE A 311 -3.37 -14.83 -1.26
CA ILE A 311 -2.11 -15.37 -0.71
C ILE A 311 -2.36 -16.60 0.18
N ALA A 312 -3.53 -16.70 0.82
CA ALA A 312 -3.92 -17.87 1.61
C ALA A 312 -4.07 -19.11 0.73
N ASP A 313 -4.64 -18.97 -0.48
CA ASP A 313 -4.74 -20.07 -1.44
C ASP A 313 -3.36 -20.57 -1.92
N LEU A 314 -2.33 -19.76 -1.77
CA LEU A 314 -0.93 -20.07 -2.10
C LEU A 314 -0.12 -20.51 -0.85
N GLY A 315 -0.76 -20.77 0.27
CA GLY A 315 -0.14 -21.25 1.51
C GLY A 315 0.36 -20.14 2.45
N GLY A 316 0.03 -18.88 2.17
CA GLY A 316 0.45 -17.71 2.94
C GLY A 316 1.83 -17.16 2.57
N TRP A 317 2.13 -15.96 3.06
CA TRP A 317 3.38 -15.26 2.68
C TRP A 317 4.66 -15.96 3.10
N ASP A 318 4.70 -16.59 4.27
CA ASP A 318 5.93 -17.28 4.74
C ASP A 318 6.27 -18.46 3.81
N ALA A 319 5.27 -19.28 3.46
CA ALA A 319 5.47 -20.40 2.54
C ALA A 319 5.80 -19.92 1.12
N ALA A 320 5.08 -18.91 0.61
CA ALA A 320 5.35 -18.33 -0.70
C ALA A 320 6.75 -17.70 -0.77
N ASN A 321 7.20 -16.99 0.28
CA ASN A 321 8.54 -16.42 0.33
C ASN A 321 9.62 -17.50 0.33
N GLN A 322 9.47 -18.50 1.19
CA GLN A 322 10.44 -19.61 1.27
C GLN A 322 10.56 -20.36 -0.06
N LYS A 323 9.44 -20.62 -0.70
CA LYS A 323 9.41 -21.39 -1.95
C LYS A 323 9.92 -20.59 -3.15
N HIS A 324 9.57 -19.31 -3.24
CA HIS A 324 9.72 -18.53 -4.46
C HIS A 324 10.77 -17.43 -4.40
N PHE A 325 10.94 -16.74 -3.24
CA PHE A 325 11.67 -15.47 -3.18
C PHE A 325 12.85 -15.43 -2.21
N ALA A 326 12.97 -16.39 -1.29
CA ALA A 326 14.15 -16.52 -0.44
C ALA A 326 15.41 -16.74 -1.29
N ASP A 327 16.59 -16.49 -0.70
CA ASP A 327 17.84 -16.69 -1.41
C ASP A 327 18.00 -18.16 -1.83
N GLY A 328 18.30 -18.36 -3.11
CA GLY A 328 18.38 -19.68 -3.74
C GLY A 328 17.01 -20.33 -4.08
N ALA A 329 15.89 -19.67 -3.80
CA ALA A 329 14.54 -20.16 -4.14
C ALA A 329 14.26 -20.12 -5.67
N ILE A 330 13.04 -20.46 -6.05
CA ILE A 330 12.68 -20.66 -7.48
C ILE A 330 13.03 -19.44 -8.34
N PHE A 331 12.77 -18.21 -7.87
CA PHE A 331 13.09 -17.01 -8.65
C PHE A 331 14.58 -16.93 -8.99
N ASP A 332 15.45 -17.16 -8.02
CA ASP A 332 16.90 -17.16 -8.24
C ASP A 332 17.31 -18.26 -9.25
N GLN A 333 16.70 -19.45 -9.17
CA GLN A 333 17.00 -20.56 -10.07
C GLN A 333 16.62 -20.30 -11.54
N ILE A 334 15.52 -19.57 -11.77
CA ILE A 334 15.04 -19.28 -13.13
C ILE A 334 15.73 -18.04 -13.73
N TYR A 335 16.18 -17.09 -12.91
CA TYR A 335 16.70 -15.80 -13.39
C TYR A 335 18.23 -15.68 -13.37
N LEU A 336 18.95 -16.31 -12.44
CA LEU A 336 20.41 -16.23 -12.29
C LEU A 336 21.24 -16.89 -13.42
N LYS A 337 20.61 -17.33 -14.49
CA LYS A 337 21.32 -18.00 -15.61
C LYS A 337 21.49 -17.10 -16.84
N LYS A 338 21.54 -15.78 -16.65
CA LYS A 338 21.90 -14.84 -17.74
C LYS A 338 23.26 -14.23 -17.51
#